data_73e87ac0176def30d6949c26c660869a
#
_entry.id   73e87ac0176def30d6949c26c660869a
#
_cell.length_a   1.000
_cell.length_b   1.000
_cell.length_c   1.000
_cell.angle_alpha   90.00
_cell.angle_beta   90.00
_cell.angle_gamma   90.00
#
_symmetry.space_group_name_H-M   'P 1'
#
loop_
_entity.id
_entity.type
_entity.pdbx_description
1 polymer ?
#
loop_
_entity_poly.entity_id
_entity_poly.type
_entity_poly.pdbx_seq_one_letter_code
_entity_poly.pdbx_strand_id
1 'polypeptide(L)'
;MEPLVAVAGRHLRPGAVGKWPDRGVAAVPDLFVHAIHRAGAREAILMPVEIDLPRAQEILDRVDALVLTGGGDIHPSRYGGEDHPKLWGVQEARDAFDLSLARAAVERGMPLLAVCRGMQALNVALGGTLDPHLPDREGLIPHRKPGPDDDVFHSVRLEPGSRTALAAGVGRLSGASSHHQGLEKLGEGLVATGWSDDGLVEVVEHEEGWIVGVQWHPEVTAGDDPANQGLFDALARQAVSRRPRSG
;
A
#
# COMPACT_ATOMS: atom_id res chain seq x y z
N MET A 1 -0.80 18.49 18.34
CA MET A 1 -1.45 17.17 18.61
C MET A 1 -0.96 16.23 17.52
N GLU A 2 -0.47 15.05 17.89
CA GLU A 2 0.02 14.03 16.93
C GLU A 2 -1.08 13.62 15.95
N PRO A 3 -0.78 13.44 14.66
CA PRO A 3 -1.76 12.99 13.69
C PRO A 3 -2.16 11.53 13.95
N LEU A 4 -3.42 11.20 13.64
CA LEU A 4 -3.95 9.85 13.73
C LEU A 4 -3.97 9.23 12.32
N VAL A 5 -3.14 8.21 12.12
CA VAL A 5 -3.00 7.49 10.85
C VAL A 5 -3.80 6.19 10.91
N ALA A 6 -4.77 6.02 10.03
CA ALA A 6 -5.46 4.75 9.86
C ALA A 6 -4.55 3.74 9.17
N VAL A 7 -4.53 2.50 9.66
CA VAL A 7 -3.78 1.39 9.05
C VAL A 7 -4.74 0.26 8.74
N ALA A 8 -4.92 -0.06 7.46
CA ALA A 8 -5.78 -1.14 7.02
C ALA A 8 -5.16 -2.51 7.34
N GLY A 9 -5.85 -3.30 8.15
CA GLY A 9 -5.43 -4.65 8.52
C GLY A 9 -5.81 -5.70 7.48
N ARG A 10 -5.48 -6.94 7.80
CA ARG A 10 -5.83 -8.12 6.99
C ARG A 10 -6.27 -9.28 7.89
N HIS A 11 -7.14 -10.14 7.37
CA HIS A 11 -7.40 -11.42 8.03
C HIS A 11 -6.22 -12.36 7.87
N LEU A 12 -5.84 -13.00 8.96
CA LEU A 12 -4.86 -14.08 8.94
C LEU A 12 -5.53 -15.38 8.50
N ARG A 13 -4.75 -16.27 7.90
CA ARG A 13 -5.23 -17.62 7.57
C ARG A 13 -5.62 -18.37 8.86
N PRO A 14 -6.62 -19.26 8.80
CA PRO A 14 -6.91 -20.18 9.89
C PRO A 14 -5.62 -20.92 10.31
N GLY A 15 -5.39 -21.07 11.60
CA GLY A 15 -4.19 -21.69 12.15
C GLY A 15 -2.95 -20.78 12.25
N ALA A 16 -2.98 -19.55 11.74
CA ALA A 16 -1.86 -18.61 11.87
C ALA A 16 -1.54 -18.26 13.32
N VAL A 17 -2.55 -18.36 14.23
CA VAL A 17 -2.36 -18.24 15.67
C VAL A 17 -2.69 -19.58 16.31
N GLY A 18 -1.66 -20.34 16.70
CA GLY A 18 -1.79 -21.74 17.13
C GLY A 18 -2.76 -22.00 18.27
N LYS A 19 -3.01 -21.02 19.15
CA LYS A 19 -4.00 -21.12 20.24
C LYS A 19 -5.45 -21.06 19.75
N TRP A 20 -5.69 -20.53 18.53
CA TRP A 20 -7.03 -20.33 17.97
C TRP A 20 -7.10 -20.81 16.50
N PRO A 21 -6.95 -22.13 16.27
CA PRO A 21 -6.85 -22.67 14.92
C PRO A 21 -8.10 -22.43 14.06
N ASP A 22 -9.29 -22.36 14.70
CA ASP A 22 -10.59 -22.24 14.02
C ASP A 22 -11.21 -20.83 14.11
N ARG A 23 -10.49 -19.86 14.67
CA ARG A 23 -10.99 -18.50 14.85
C ARG A 23 -10.38 -17.57 13.80
N GLY A 24 -11.22 -16.74 13.19
CA GLY A 24 -10.75 -15.63 12.38
C GLY A 24 -9.96 -14.64 13.23
N VAL A 25 -8.74 -14.32 12.79
CA VAL A 25 -7.89 -13.30 13.38
C VAL A 25 -7.57 -12.29 12.31
N ALA A 26 -7.63 -11.01 12.65
CA ALA A 26 -7.11 -9.97 11.77
C ALA A 26 -5.95 -9.25 12.46
N ALA A 27 -4.99 -8.79 11.69
CA ALA A 27 -3.77 -8.17 12.17
C ALA A 27 -3.23 -7.10 11.21
N VAL A 28 -2.35 -6.28 11.75
CA VAL A 28 -1.45 -5.39 11.00
C VAL A 28 -0.03 -5.81 11.36
N PRO A 29 0.91 -5.90 10.41
CA PRO A 29 2.32 -6.08 10.75
C PRO A 29 2.81 -4.91 11.61
N ASP A 30 3.48 -5.21 12.72
CA ASP A 30 3.95 -4.23 13.70
C ASP A 30 4.97 -3.25 13.12
N LEU A 31 5.69 -3.62 12.05
CA LEU A 31 6.61 -2.75 11.33
C LEU A 31 5.95 -1.46 10.83
N PHE A 32 4.69 -1.51 10.39
CA PHE A 32 3.92 -0.31 10.03
C PHE A 32 3.68 0.59 11.24
N VAL A 33 3.28 0.00 12.37
CA VAL A 33 3.05 0.72 13.62
C VAL A 33 4.34 1.40 14.10
N HIS A 34 5.48 0.67 14.07
CA HIS A 34 6.77 1.22 14.43
C HIS A 34 7.21 2.37 13.52
N ALA A 35 7.00 2.26 12.20
CA ALA A 35 7.34 3.31 11.25
C ALA A 35 6.49 4.57 11.47
N ILE A 36 5.19 4.41 11.75
CA ILE A 36 4.28 5.50 12.08
C ILE A 36 4.67 6.20 13.39
N HIS A 37 5.01 5.43 14.42
CA HIS A 37 5.48 6.01 15.71
C HIS A 37 6.78 6.79 15.55
N ARG A 38 7.76 6.27 14.78
CA ARG A 38 8.98 7.02 14.47
C ARG A 38 8.70 8.32 13.73
N ALA A 39 7.66 8.35 12.89
CA ALA A 39 7.20 9.56 12.20
C ALA A 39 6.48 10.57 13.10
N GLY A 40 6.33 10.30 14.41
CA GLY A 40 5.65 11.17 15.36
C GLY A 40 4.12 11.18 15.20
N ALA A 41 3.54 10.09 14.70
CA ALA A 41 2.11 9.89 14.55
C ALA A 41 1.61 8.74 15.44
N ARG A 42 0.28 8.67 15.61
CA ARG A 42 -0.40 7.53 16.25
C ARG A 42 -1.20 6.75 15.22
N GLU A 43 -1.38 5.48 15.46
CA GLU A 43 -2.15 4.60 14.58
C GLU A 43 -3.59 4.38 15.06
N ALA A 44 -4.48 4.16 14.09
CA ALA A 44 -5.79 3.56 14.27
C ALA A 44 -5.89 2.31 13.41
N ILE A 45 -5.92 1.13 14.01
CA ILE A 45 -6.01 -0.13 13.27
C ILE A 45 -7.44 -0.33 12.77
N LEU A 46 -7.59 -0.41 11.45
CA LEU A 46 -8.86 -0.70 10.79
C LEU A 46 -8.94 -2.19 10.48
N MET A 47 -9.95 -2.85 11.03
CA MET A 47 -10.19 -4.26 10.78
C MET A 47 -10.97 -4.44 9.46
N PRO A 48 -10.51 -5.31 8.54
CA PRO A 48 -11.18 -5.48 7.26
C PRO A 48 -12.55 -6.13 7.44
N VAL A 49 -13.57 -5.40 7.03
CA VAL A 49 -14.94 -5.86 6.93
C VAL A 49 -15.48 -5.38 5.60
N GLU A 50 -16.52 -6.02 5.10
CA GLU A 50 -17.16 -5.53 3.88
C GLU A 50 -17.82 -4.17 4.15
N ILE A 51 -17.38 -3.14 3.42
CA ILE A 51 -17.92 -1.78 3.50
C ILE A 51 -18.16 -1.22 2.09
N ASP A 52 -19.07 -0.28 2.02
CA ASP A 52 -19.29 0.56 0.84
C ASP A 52 -18.54 1.90 0.97
N LEU A 53 -18.60 2.70 -0.09
CA LEU A 53 -17.94 4.01 -0.14
C LEU A 53 -18.45 4.99 0.93
N PRO A 54 -19.77 5.16 1.19
CA PRO A 54 -20.25 6.00 2.29
C PRO A 54 -19.68 5.62 3.65
N ARG A 55 -19.61 4.32 3.94
CA ARG A 55 -19.03 3.85 5.20
C ARG A 55 -17.53 4.09 5.29
N ALA A 56 -16.81 3.94 4.19
CA ALA A 56 -15.40 4.28 4.13
C ALA A 56 -15.19 5.78 4.42
N GLN A 57 -16.02 6.65 3.85
CA GLN A 57 -15.98 8.10 4.11
C GLN A 57 -16.18 8.41 5.59
N GLU A 58 -17.18 7.82 6.25
CA GLU A 58 -17.43 8.01 7.68
C GLU A 58 -16.24 7.56 8.57
N ILE A 59 -15.57 6.47 8.19
CA ILE A 59 -14.37 6.01 8.90
C ILE A 59 -13.25 7.04 8.75
N LEU A 60 -13.02 7.53 7.53
CA LEU A 60 -11.96 8.49 7.24
C LEU A 60 -12.20 9.89 7.81
N ASP A 61 -13.43 10.24 8.21
CA ASP A 61 -13.71 11.47 8.96
C ASP A 61 -13.02 11.54 10.33
N ARG A 62 -12.56 10.43 10.85
CA ARG A 62 -12.02 10.28 12.22
C ARG A 62 -10.50 10.19 12.27
N VAL A 63 -9.85 10.23 11.12
CA VAL A 63 -8.40 10.08 10.99
C VAL A 63 -7.81 11.15 10.06
N ASP A 64 -6.52 11.34 10.13
CA ASP A 64 -5.83 12.40 9.39
C ASP A 64 -5.12 11.90 8.14
N ALA A 65 -4.80 10.60 8.07
CA ALA A 65 -4.17 9.94 6.95
C ALA A 65 -4.49 8.44 6.92
N LEU A 66 -4.18 7.78 5.80
CA LEU A 66 -4.43 6.36 5.59
C LEU A 66 -3.16 5.64 5.13
N VAL A 67 -2.93 4.43 5.66
CA VAL A 67 -2.00 3.43 5.12
C VAL A 67 -2.79 2.21 4.67
N LEU A 68 -2.67 1.84 3.39
CA LEU A 68 -3.12 0.55 2.87
C LEU A 68 -1.94 -0.42 2.86
N THR A 69 -2.08 -1.57 3.52
CA THR A 69 -0.98 -2.52 3.73
C THR A 69 -0.91 -3.60 2.65
N GLY A 70 0.23 -4.28 2.61
CA GLY A 70 0.46 -5.47 1.78
C GLY A 70 -0.44 -6.66 2.10
N GLY A 71 -0.40 -7.71 1.28
CA GLY A 71 -1.18 -8.95 1.49
C GLY A 71 -1.33 -9.83 0.27
N GLY A 72 -2.33 -10.71 0.28
CA GLY A 72 -2.70 -11.57 -0.85
C GLY A 72 -3.34 -10.80 -2.01
N ASP A 73 -3.64 -11.51 -3.08
CA ASP A 73 -4.08 -10.94 -4.34
C ASP A 73 -5.48 -10.32 -4.27
N ILE A 74 -5.75 -9.38 -5.16
CA ILE A 74 -7.09 -8.83 -5.41
C ILE A 74 -7.80 -9.76 -6.38
N HIS A 75 -9.08 -10.05 -6.12
CA HIS A 75 -9.87 -10.90 -7.01
C HIS A 75 -9.97 -10.29 -8.42
N PRO A 76 -9.68 -11.07 -9.50
CA PRO A 76 -9.62 -10.57 -10.86
C PRO A 76 -10.89 -9.85 -11.32
N SER A 77 -12.06 -10.29 -10.85
CA SER A 77 -13.34 -9.62 -11.17
C SER A 77 -13.37 -8.13 -10.77
N ARG A 78 -12.51 -7.69 -9.84
CA ARG A 78 -12.47 -6.29 -9.40
C ARG A 78 -11.82 -5.35 -10.43
N TYR A 79 -11.03 -5.89 -11.37
CA TYR A 79 -10.37 -5.12 -12.42
C TYR A 79 -10.61 -5.66 -13.84
N GLY A 80 -11.60 -6.56 -14.00
CA GLY A 80 -11.96 -7.14 -15.29
C GLY A 80 -10.93 -8.14 -15.83
N GLY A 81 -10.09 -8.68 -14.95
CA GLY A 81 -9.12 -9.72 -15.27
C GLY A 81 -9.73 -11.12 -15.29
N GLU A 82 -8.98 -12.07 -15.85
CA GLU A 82 -9.32 -13.49 -15.82
C GLU A 82 -8.65 -14.18 -14.62
N ASP A 83 -9.23 -15.31 -14.18
CA ASP A 83 -8.67 -16.12 -13.12
C ASP A 83 -7.32 -16.70 -13.56
N HIS A 84 -6.34 -16.64 -12.66
CA HIS A 84 -5.01 -17.19 -12.88
C HIS A 84 -4.69 -18.28 -11.85
N PRO A 85 -4.09 -19.44 -12.26
CA PRO A 85 -3.83 -20.56 -11.34
C PRO A 85 -2.83 -20.27 -10.22
N LYS A 86 -2.12 -19.14 -10.31
CA LYS A 86 -1.16 -18.68 -9.29
C LYS A 86 -1.76 -17.66 -8.31
N LEU A 87 -3.04 -17.32 -8.43
CA LEU A 87 -3.71 -16.47 -7.45
C LEU A 87 -3.68 -17.09 -6.05
N TRP A 88 -3.40 -16.27 -5.05
CA TRP A 88 -3.35 -16.74 -3.67
C TRP A 88 -3.87 -15.68 -2.69
N GLY A 89 -4.47 -16.15 -1.59
CA GLY A 89 -4.79 -15.29 -0.45
C GLY A 89 -5.87 -14.25 -0.73
N VAL A 90 -6.66 -14.42 -1.78
CA VAL A 90 -7.80 -13.55 -2.12
C VAL A 90 -8.81 -13.53 -0.98
N GLN A 91 -9.26 -12.33 -0.62
CA GLN A 91 -10.26 -12.08 0.42
C GLN A 91 -11.22 -10.99 -0.06
N GLU A 92 -12.38 -11.38 -0.57
CA GLU A 92 -13.34 -10.46 -1.21
C GLU A 92 -13.81 -9.32 -0.26
N ALA A 93 -14.01 -9.61 1.01
CA ALA A 93 -14.36 -8.60 2.01
C ALA A 93 -13.23 -7.56 2.19
N ARG A 94 -11.97 -8.00 2.11
CA ARG A 94 -10.81 -7.11 2.14
C ARG A 94 -10.67 -6.32 0.85
N ASP A 95 -10.98 -6.92 -0.29
CA ASP A 95 -11.01 -6.19 -1.56
C ASP A 95 -12.02 -5.05 -1.50
N ALA A 96 -13.26 -5.33 -1.10
CA ALA A 96 -14.29 -4.29 -0.91
C ALA A 96 -13.84 -3.21 0.07
N PHE A 97 -13.20 -3.60 1.18
CA PHE A 97 -12.69 -2.71 2.20
C PHE A 97 -11.60 -1.76 1.67
N ASP A 98 -10.52 -2.32 1.12
CA ASP A 98 -9.36 -1.54 0.67
C ASP A 98 -9.71 -0.66 -0.54
N LEU A 99 -10.53 -1.16 -1.49
CA LEU A 99 -10.97 -0.38 -2.65
C LEU A 99 -11.86 0.80 -2.23
N SER A 100 -12.78 0.60 -1.28
CA SER A 100 -13.66 1.66 -0.78
C SER A 100 -12.85 2.73 -0.01
N LEU A 101 -11.89 2.31 0.82
CA LEU A 101 -11.00 3.23 1.54
C LEU A 101 -10.09 4.02 0.58
N ALA A 102 -9.50 3.35 -0.43
CA ALA A 102 -8.68 4.02 -1.44
C ALA A 102 -9.47 5.11 -2.17
N ARG A 103 -10.66 4.77 -2.66
CA ARG A 103 -11.53 5.71 -3.36
C ARG A 103 -11.94 6.88 -2.48
N ALA A 104 -12.38 6.61 -1.24
CA ALA A 104 -12.77 7.64 -0.28
C ALA A 104 -11.59 8.57 0.05
N ALA A 105 -10.37 8.04 0.18
CA ALA A 105 -9.17 8.83 0.44
C ALA A 105 -8.83 9.76 -0.73
N VAL A 106 -8.92 9.27 -1.97
CA VAL A 106 -8.70 10.08 -3.18
C VAL A 106 -9.74 11.20 -3.30
N GLU A 107 -11.04 10.88 -3.21
CA GLU A 107 -12.13 11.86 -3.29
C GLU A 107 -12.00 12.99 -2.24
N ARG A 108 -11.35 12.71 -1.12
CA ARG A 108 -11.14 13.67 -0.01
C ARG A 108 -9.78 14.37 -0.09
N GLY A 109 -8.91 14.04 -1.04
CA GLY A 109 -7.51 14.47 -1.04
C GLY A 109 -6.79 14.12 0.25
N MET A 110 -7.14 12.96 0.89
CA MET A 110 -6.54 12.52 2.14
C MET A 110 -5.13 11.99 1.89
N PRO A 111 -4.13 12.35 2.71
CA PRO A 111 -2.82 11.74 2.62
C PRO A 111 -2.90 10.21 2.71
N LEU A 112 -2.35 9.53 1.70
CA LEU A 112 -2.41 8.08 1.56
C LEU A 112 -1.04 7.53 1.19
N LEU A 113 -0.55 6.56 1.96
CA LEU A 113 0.55 5.69 1.59
C LEU A 113 0.00 4.27 1.36
N ALA A 114 0.06 3.83 0.10
CA ALA A 114 -0.45 2.53 -0.33
C ALA A 114 0.74 1.60 -0.64
N VAL A 115 0.90 0.50 0.12
CA VAL A 115 2.09 -0.37 0.11
C VAL A 115 1.75 -1.72 -0.52
N CYS A 116 2.52 -2.14 -1.51
CA CYS A 116 2.45 -3.43 -2.20
C CYS A 116 1.01 -3.69 -2.72
N ARG A 117 0.27 -4.63 -2.12
CA ARG A 117 -1.13 -4.83 -2.43
C ARG A 117 -1.97 -3.55 -2.27
N GLY A 118 -1.61 -2.67 -1.32
CA GLY A 118 -2.27 -1.37 -1.15
C GLY A 118 -2.15 -0.48 -2.39
N MET A 119 -0.98 -0.44 -3.05
CA MET A 119 -0.78 0.26 -4.33
C MET A 119 -1.65 -0.35 -5.44
N GLN A 120 -1.73 -1.68 -5.50
CA GLN A 120 -2.60 -2.38 -6.44
C GLN A 120 -4.09 -2.07 -6.19
N ALA A 121 -4.50 -2.04 -4.92
CA ALA A 121 -5.87 -1.65 -4.54
C ALA A 121 -6.18 -0.19 -4.91
N LEU A 122 -5.24 0.74 -4.71
CA LEU A 122 -5.38 2.12 -5.16
C LEU A 122 -5.57 2.19 -6.68
N ASN A 123 -4.75 1.46 -7.45
CA ASN A 123 -4.85 1.40 -8.91
C ASN A 123 -6.22 0.87 -9.36
N VAL A 124 -6.66 -0.26 -8.81
CA VAL A 124 -7.95 -0.88 -9.15
C VAL A 124 -9.13 -0.01 -8.74
N ALA A 125 -9.07 0.64 -7.57
CA ALA A 125 -10.11 1.55 -7.12
C ALA A 125 -10.35 2.73 -8.07
N LEU A 126 -9.32 3.11 -8.83
CA LEU A 126 -9.35 4.18 -9.84
C LEU A 126 -9.52 3.65 -11.28
N GLY A 127 -9.90 2.39 -11.46
CA GLY A 127 -10.20 1.78 -12.76
C GLY A 127 -8.99 1.26 -13.54
N GLY A 128 -7.84 1.11 -12.88
CA GLY A 128 -6.66 0.44 -13.44
C GLY A 128 -6.79 -1.08 -13.41
N THR A 129 -5.84 -1.77 -14.08
CA THR A 129 -5.77 -3.23 -14.13
C THR A 129 -4.45 -3.76 -13.58
N LEU A 130 -4.39 -5.06 -13.31
CA LEU A 130 -3.20 -5.75 -12.78
C LEU A 130 -2.75 -6.83 -13.76
N ASP A 131 -1.43 -6.99 -13.88
CA ASP A 131 -0.81 -8.21 -14.39
C ASP A 131 -0.93 -9.29 -13.30
N PRO A 132 -1.62 -10.39 -13.54
CA PRO A 132 -1.92 -11.38 -12.51
C PRO A 132 -0.70 -12.21 -12.10
N HIS A 133 0.36 -12.30 -12.94
CA HIS A 133 1.54 -13.10 -12.63
C HIS A 133 2.78 -12.68 -13.41
N LEU A 134 3.50 -11.71 -12.90
CA LEU A 134 4.73 -11.19 -13.51
C LEU A 134 5.76 -12.24 -13.96
N PRO A 135 5.95 -13.39 -13.25
CA PRO A 135 6.86 -14.43 -13.71
C PRO A 135 6.53 -15.07 -15.06
N ASP A 136 5.34 -14.87 -15.59
CA ASP A 136 4.97 -15.30 -16.95
C ASP A 136 5.51 -14.35 -18.03
N ARG A 137 6.01 -13.18 -17.64
CA ARG A 137 6.64 -12.21 -18.55
C ARG A 137 8.14 -12.42 -18.62
N GLU A 138 8.65 -12.51 -19.84
CA GLU A 138 10.09 -12.58 -20.07
C GLU A 138 10.79 -11.24 -19.77
N GLY A 139 12.01 -11.33 -19.24
CA GLY A 139 12.89 -10.15 -19.05
C GLY A 139 12.71 -9.43 -17.70
N LEU A 140 11.78 -9.85 -16.84
CA LEU A 140 11.67 -9.30 -15.50
C LEU A 140 12.66 -9.97 -14.54
N ILE A 141 13.19 -9.18 -13.60
CA ILE A 141 13.94 -9.70 -12.45
C ILE A 141 12.99 -10.34 -11.45
N PRO A 142 13.45 -11.21 -10.54
CA PRO A 142 12.60 -11.70 -9.47
C PRO A 142 12.17 -10.57 -8.53
N HIS A 143 10.85 -10.36 -8.40
CA HIS A 143 10.24 -9.47 -7.41
C HIS A 143 9.75 -10.23 -6.17
N ARG A 144 9.94 -11.55 -6.15
CA ARG A 144 9.66 -12.46 -5.03
C ARG A 144 10.51 -13.71 -5.14
N LYS A 145 10.88 -14.29 -3.99
CA LYS A 145 11.45 -15.65 -3.90
C LYS A 145 10.39 -16.64 -3.43
N PRO A 146 10.48 -17.94 -3.80
CA PRO A 146 9.67 -18.97 -3.17
C PRO A 146 10.14 -19.22 -1.73
N GLY A 147 9.27 -19.13 -0.74
CA GLY A 147 9.58 -19.46 0.65
C GLY A 147 9.00 -18.49 1.68
N PRO A 148 9.15 -18.74 2.98
CA PRO A 148 8.62 -17.88 4.04
C PRO A 148 9.39 -16.58 4.27
N ASP A 149 10.68 -16.54 3.88
CA ASP A 149 11.55 -15.35 3.94
C ASP A 149 11.72 -14.78 2.52
N ASP A 150 10.62 -14.36 1.93
CA ASP A 150 10.44 -14.17 0.49
C ASP A 150 10.94 -12.83 -0.05
N ASP A 151 11.46 -11.94 0.79
CA ASP A 151 11.90 -10.63 0.35
C ASP A 151 13.13 -10.73 -0.57
N VAL A 152 13.02 -10.10 -1.72
CA VAL A 152 14.16 -9.76 -2.57
C VAL A 152 14.42 -8.27 -2.48
N PHE A 153 15.67 -7.88 -2.59
CA PHE A 153 16.03 -6.48 -2.63
C PHE A 153 16.41 -6.10 -4.06
N HIS A 154 15.75 -5.08 -4.58
CA HIS A 154 16.10 -4.52 -5.87
C HIS A 154 16.10 -2.99 -5.81
N SER A 155 16.75 -2.40 -6.82
CA SER A 155 16.84 -0.96 -6.95
C SER A 155 15.55 -0.39 -7.53
N VAL A 156 15.10 0.73 -6.96
CA VAL A 156 13.99 1.53 -7.49
C VAL A 156 14.51 2.92 -7.81
N ARG A 157 14.44 3.31 -9.09
CA ARG A 157 14.72 4.66 -9.57
C ARG A 157 13.47 5.51 -9.44
N LEU A 158 13.61 6.69 -8.83
CA LEU A 158 12.53 7.64 -8.60
C LEU A 158 12.63 8.81 -9.58
N GLU A 159 11.50 9.29 -10.07
CA GLU A 159 11.43 10.48 -10.90
C GLU A 159 11.87 11.72 -10.09
N PRO A 160 12.82 12.53 -10.60
CA PRO A 160 13.26 13.73 -9.91
C PRO A 160 12.10 14.70 -9.63
N GLY A 161 11.98 15.14 -8.37
CA GLY A 161 10.92 16.06 -7.95
C GLY A 161 9.58 15.38 -7.64
N SER A 162 9.45 14.07 -7.82
CA SER A 162 8.27 13.32 -7.37
C SER A 162 8.10 13.41 -5.85
N ARG A 163 6.88 13.23 -5.36
CA ARG A 163 6.59 13.22 -3.91
C ARG A 163 7.39 12.14 -3.19
N THR A 164 7.53 10.98 -3.84
CA THR A 164 8.31 9.84 -3.32
C THR A 164 9.80 10.17 -3.25
N ALA A 165 10.39 10.76 -4.30
CA ALA A 165 11.79 11.17 -4.29
C ALA A 165 12.06 12.25 -3.24
N LEU A 166 11.15 13.22 -3.08
CA LEU A 166 11.24 14.27 -2.05
C LEU A 166 11.09 13.69 -0.63
N ALA A 167 10.21 12.72 -0.44
CA ALA A 167 10.01 12.05 0.83
C ALA A 167 11.23 11.19 1.22
N ALA A 168 11.74 10.41 0.28
CA ALA A 168 12.91 9.55 0.47
C ALA A 168 14.24 10.34 0.57
N GLY A 169 14.29 11.55 0.01
CA GLY A 169 15.51 12.38 -0.02
C GLY A 169 16.57 11.86 -0.99
N VAL A 170 16.23 10.90 -1.85
CA VAL A 170 17.16 10.28 -2.82
C VAL A 170 16.44 10.01 -4.15
N GLY A 171 17.21 9.95 -5.25
CA GLY A 171 16.68 9.59 -6.57
C GLY A 171 16.65 8.09 -6.86
N ARG A 172 17.24 7.28 -5.98
CA ARG A 172 17.29 5.81 -6.08
C ARG A 172 17.40 5.22 -4.67
N LEU A 173 16.64 4.16 -4.42
CA LEU A 173 16.68 3.43 -3.15
C LEU A 173 16.67 1.93 -3.38
N SER A 174 16.89 1.15 -2.33
CA SER A 174 16.69 -0.30 -2.31
C SER A 174 15.35 -0.62 -1.67
N GLY A 175 14.49 -1.37 -2.37
CA GLY A 175 13.19 -1.82 -1.88
C GLY A 175 13.20 -3.29 -1.50
N ALA A 176 12.64 -3.63 -0.33
CA ALA A 176 12.31 -5.02 0.03
C ALA A 176 11.04 -5.42 -0.70
N SER A 177 11.15 -6.34 -1.66
CA SER A 177 10.07 -6.73 -2.58
C SER A 177 9.61 -8.16 -2.32
N SER A 178 8.29 -8.35 -2.31
CA SER A 178 7.66 -9.67 -2.14
C SER A 178 6.31 -9.72 -2.87
N HIS A 179 6.32 -9.50 -4.20
CA HIS A 179 5.11 -9.53 -5.02
C HIS A 179 5.30 -10.31 -6.31
N HIS A 180 4.23 -10.91 -6.83
CA HIS A 180 4.19 -11.58 -8.12
C HIS A 180 3.17 -10.97 -9.09
N GLN A 181 2.40 -10.00 -8.62
CA GLN A 181 1.52 -9.17 -9.44
C GLN A 181 2.09 -7.77 -9.57
N GLY A 182 1.71 -7.05 -10.62
CA GLY A 182 2.11 -5.68 -10.86
C GLY A 182 1.01 -4.87 -11.52
N LEU A 183 1.22 -3.57 -11.69
CA LEU A 183 0.26 -2.73 -12.43
C LEU A 183 0.41 -3.00 -13.94
N GLU A 184 -0.73 -3.18 -14.63
CA GLU A 184 -0.77 -3.30 -16.09
C GLU A 184 -1.21 -1.96 -16.72
N LYS A 185 -2.41 -1.51 -16.37
CA LYS A 185 -2.95 -0.20 -16.76
C LYS A 185 -3.14 0.67 -15.53
N LEU A 186 -2.69 1.91 -15.59
CA LEU A 186 -2.88 2.85 -14.50
C LEU A 186 -4.32 3.33 -14.41
N GLY A 187 -4.80 3.49 -13.18
CA GLY A 187 -6.08 4.09 -12.86
C GLY A 187 -6.10 5.59 -13.15
N GLU A 188 -7.29 6.16 -13.18
CA GLU A 188 -7.50 7.58 -13.45
C GLU A 188 -6.76 8.47 -12.44
N GLY A 189 -6.06 9.49 -12.93
CA GLY A 189 -5.29 10.44 -12.13
C GLY A 189 -3.99 9.87 -11.53
N LEU A 190 -3.63 8.60 -11.80
CA LEU A 190 -2.35 8.04 -11.38
C LEU A 190 -1.28 8.23 -12.45
N VAL A 191 -0.10 8.63 -12.01
CA VAL A 191 1.11 8.71 -12.83
C VAL A 191 2.21 7.84 -12.24
N ALA A 192 2.96 7.13 -13.11
CA ALA A 192 4.13 6.37 -12.67
C ALA A 192 5.29 7.33 -12.42
N THR A 193 5.91 7.22 -11.24
CA THR A 193 7.03 8.08 -10.80
C THR A 193 8.22 7.30 -10.25
N GLY A 194 8.19 5.96 -10.35
CA GLY A 194 9.34 5.13 -10.01
C GLY A 194 9.29 3.76 -10.66
N TRP A 195 10.47 3.21 -10.95
CA TRP A 195 10.63 1.95 -11.69
C TRP A 195 11.80 1.13 -11.16
N SER A 196 11.65 -0.18 -11.18
CA SER A 196 12.77 -1.13 -11.04
C SER A 196 13.68 -1.12 -12.27
N ASP A 197 14.81 -1.80 -12.15
CA ASP A 197 15.81 -1.82 -13.24
C ASP A 197 15.32 -2.57 -14.51
N ASP A 198 14.31 -3.43 -14.40
CA ASP A 198 13.63 -4.11 -15.51
C ASP A 198 12.48 -3.28 -16.12
N GLY A 199 12.25 -2.07 -15.58
CA GLY A 199 11.23 -1.15 -16.06
C GLY A 199 9.84 -1.37 -15.52
N LEU A 200 9.63 -2.30 -14.56
CA LEU A 200 8.35 -2.45 -13.89
C LEU A 200 8.02 -1.21 -13.06
N VAL A 201 6.76 -0.79 -13.08
CA VAL A 201 6.28 0.34 -12.26
C VAL A 201 6.28 -0.05 -10.78
N GLU A 202 7.07 0.68 -10.00
CA GLU A 202 7.24 0.49 -8.56
C GLU A 202 6.62 1.63 -7.73
N VAL A 203 6.35 2.78 -8.36
CA VAL A 203 5.73 3.93 -7.70
C VAL A 203 4.67 4.52 -8.59
N VAL A 204 3.53 4.81 -7.99
CA VAL A 204 2.50 5.68 -8.57
C VAL A 204 2.16 6.81 -7.61
N GLU A 205 1.84 7.96 -8.19
CA GLU A 205 1.36 9.13 -7.44
C GLU A 205 0.08 9.63 -8.08
N HIS A 206 -0.89 10.05 -7.29
CA HIS A 206 -2.07 10.70 -7.83
C HIS A 206 -1.74 12.17 -8.14
N GLU A 207 -2.29 12.71 -9.22
CA GLU A 207 -2.04 14.10 -9.65
C GLU A 207 -2.37 15.11 -8.54
N GLU A 208 -3.41 14.83 -7.76
CA GLU A 208 -3.85 15.67 -6.65
C GLU A 208 -3.49 15.07 -5.28
N GLY A 209 -3.16 15.93 -4.32
CA GLY A 209 -2.90 15.54 -2.92
C GLY A 209 -1.59 14.79 -2.72
N TRP A 210 -1.35 14.36 -1.50
CA TRP A 210 -0.24 13.47 -1.16
C TRP A 210 -0.74 12.04 -1.11
N ILE A 211 -0.92 11.43 -2.27
CA ILE A 211 -1.39 10.06 -2.46
C ILE A 211 -0.29 9.33 -3.22
N VAL A 212 0.36 8.39 -2.55
CA VAL A 212 1.54 7.67 -3.02
C VAL A 212 1.31 6.18 -2.87
N GLY A 213 1.54 5.43 -3.94
CA GLY A 213 1.58 3.97 -3.94
C GLY A 213 2.99 3.48 -4.24
N VAL A 214 3.50 2.54 -3.44
CA VAL A 214 4.80 1.90 -3.63
C VAL A 214 4.63 0.38 -3.67
N GLN A 215 5.34 -0.30 -4.58
CA GLN A 215 5.15 -1.74 -4.76
C GLN A 215 6.02 -2.58 -3.80
N TRP A 216 7.14 -2.04 -3.33
CA TRP A 216 7.98 -2.66 -2.30
C TRP A 216 7.42 -2.43 -0.88
N HIS A 217 8.09 -2.98 0.12
CA HIS A 217 7.75 -2.90 1.54
C HIS A 217 8.69 -1.93 2.29
N PRO A 218 8.43 -0.62 2.31
CA PRO A 218 9.29 0.34 3.02
C PRO A 218 9.33 0.09 4.53
N GLU A 219 8.25 -0.47 5.12
CA GLU A 219 8.19 -0.77 6.55
C GLU A 219 9.25 -1.78 7.00
N VAL A 220 9.68 -2.67 6.10
CA VAL A 220 10.69 -3.71 6.41
C VAL A 220 12.03 -3.09 6.77
N THR A 221 12.42 -2.03 6.08
CA THR A 221 13.74 -1.38 6.26
C THR A 221 13.69 -0.01 6.92
N ALA A 222 12.50 0.55 7.15
CA ALA A 222 12.33 1.90 7.72
C ALA A 222 13.05 2.11 9.07
N GLY A 223 13.37 1.04 9.81
CA GLY A 223 14.13 1.13 11.05
C GLY A 223 15.58 1.56 10.86
N ASP A 224 16.18 1.15 9.76
CA ASP A 224 17.61 1.29 9.48
C ASP A 224 17.88 2.12 8.20
N ASP A 225 16.87 2.36 7.39
CA ASP A 225 16.96 3.11 6.12
C ASP A 225 16.11 4.39 6.18
N PRO A 226 16.76 5.57 6.32
CA PRO A 226 16.06 6.86 6.34
C PRO A 226 15.25 7.16 5.07
N ALA A 227 15.63 6.61 3.91
CA ALA A 227 14.88 6.81 2.67
C ALA A 227 13.50 6.14 2.73
N ASN A 228 13.43 4.91 3.26
CA ASN A 228 12.18 4.20 3.46
C ASN A 228 11.37 4.79 4.63
N GLN A 229 12.01 5.20 5.74
CA GLN A 229 11.32 5.91 6.83
C GLN A 229 10.76 7.25 6.37
N GLY A 230 11.42 7.95 5.47
CA GLY A 230 11.02 9.25 4.94
C GLY A 230 9.62 9.27 4.31
N LEU A 231 9.12 8.13 3.81
CA LEU A 231 7.76 8.01 3.29
C LEU A 231 6.71 8.14 4.42
N PHE A 232 6.94 7.50 5.56
CA PHE A 232 6.08 7.61 6.75
C PHE A 232 6.15 9.00 7.38
N ASP A 233 7.35 9.59 7.43
CA ASP A 233 7.55 10.96 7.91
C ASP A 233 6.82 11.98 7.04
N ALA A 234 6.85 11.79 5.72
CA ALA A 234 6.12 12.65 4.79
C ALA A 234 4.61 12.48 4.97
N LEU A 235 4.10 11.25 5.09
CA LEU A 235 2.68 10.99 5.39
C LEU A 235 2.23 11.72 6.65
N ALA A 236 2.99 11.60 7.75
CA ALA A 236 2.67 12.26 9.02
C ALA A 236 2.69 13.80 8.90
N ARG A 237 3.66 14.37 8.19
CA ARG A 237 3.70 15.82 7.91
C ARG A 237 2.47 16.29 7.12
N GLN A 238 2.05 15.55 6.10
CA GLN A 238 0.88 15.87 5.30
C GLN A 238 -0.42 15.74 6.11
N ALA A 239 -0.51 14.74 6.97
CA ALA A 239 -1.63 14.57 7.90
C ALA A 239 -1.81 15.79 8.83
N VAL A 240 -0.70 16.34 9.35
CA VAL A 240 -0.73 17.57 10.17
C VAL A 240 -1.18 18.79 9.35
N SER A 241 -0.67 18.93 8.12
CA SER A 241 -0.96 20.11 7.28
C SER A 241 -2.43 20.19 6.85
N ARG A 242 -3.12 19.06 6.77
CA ARG A 242 -4.53 18.95 6.37
C ARG A 242 -5.52 19.38 7.48
N ARG A 243 -5.09 19.31 8.74
CA ARG A 243 -5.95 19.72 9.86
C ARG A 243 -6.30 21.19 9.76
N PRO A 244 -7.59 21.59 9.98
CA PRO A 244 -7.92 23.00 10.16
C PRO A 244 -7.05 23.55 11.28
N ARG A 245 -6.36 24.68 11.03
CA ARG A 245 -5.68 25.40 12.11
C ARG A 245 -6.76 25.82 13.08
N SER A 246 -6.78 25.24 14.29
CA SER A 246 -7.58 25.71 15.39
C SER A 246 -7.17 27.18 15.65
N GLY A 247 -8.09 28.11 15.31
CA GLY A 247 -7.95 29.51 15.62
C GLY A 247 -8.00 29.77 17.11
#